data_bc9da94af9cb9a10161c33bf952c1200
#
_entry.id   bc9da94af9cb9a10161c33bf952c1200
#
_cell.length_a   1.000
_cell.length_b   1.000
_cell.length_c   1.000
_cell.angle_alpha   90.00
_cell.angle_beta   90.00
_cell.angle_gamma   90.00
#
_symmetry.space_group_name_H-M   'P 1'
#
loop_
_entity.id
_entity.type
_entity.pdbx_description
1 polymer ?
#
loop_
_entity_poly.entity_id
_entity_poly.type
_entity_poly.pdbx_seq_one_letter_code
_entity_poly.pdbx_strand_id
1 'polypeptide(L)'
;VTARLREDWQLVNVMQELNWEKYARLGLTGVREDKDGRRIPFIQDWTKRNDHRHHAMDALTIAFTRRQFIQYLNHLNSKIDVVSWDKKDLDLRDYDLEDIKFGNLSAGDRYGIVKALQDKFLYKDGNDKYRFVPPIPLDEFRRQAKEQLSDILISFKAKNKVCTRNVNVTKNKGGANRKTQLTPRGPLHNETIYGSSLEYVTKENEKIGSSFDAERITTVCKKKFRDALARRLEEFGGDPKKAFTGKNSPEKNPIWVDEHHSEQVPAKVRTVTMGQRFTGRKPIDATLKIEKVIDKRIREILQARLDEFDGKAAKAFSNLDENPIWLNKEKGIAIKRVTVSGPANPVPVRFKRDKDGKPIIDDAGKTIGADFVTPGNNHHIAIFRDSSGKLQEHPVSFLEATIAKSHGLDVIDRNYNKDEGWEFLFTLKQNEYFVFPNSETGFNPLDYDLTDHRNYAEISPNLYRVQSISTNDYYFRHHLETTSEKNNSLYGITWKRIRNASALEGLVKVRIDNLGRIVAVGEYD
;
A
#
# COMPACT_ATOMS: atom_id res chain seq x y z
N VAL A 1 -7.56 21.42 21.62
CA VAL A 1 -7.34 21.07 23.04
C VAL A 1 -6.19 20.07 23.15
N THR A 2 -6.32 18.82 22.69
CA THR A 2 -5.31 17.76 22.86
C THR A 2 -3.93 18.12 22.32
N ALA A 3 -3.84 18.83 21.19
CA ALA A 3 -2.55 19.28 20.66
C ALA A 3 -1.82 20.21 21.64
N ARG A 4 -2.56 21.15 22.23
CA ARG A 4 -2.04 22.11 23.21
C ARG A 4 -1.59 21.40 24.50
N LEU A 5 -2.41 20.49 25.04
CA LEU A 5 -2.08 19.76 26.26
C LEU A 5 -0.84 18.86 26.08
N ARG A 6 -0.72 18.17 24.94
CA ARG A 6 0.49 17.37 24.64
C ARG A 6 1.76 18.21 24.60
N GLU A 7 1.67 19.41 24.05
CA GLU A 7 2.79 20.36 24.03
C GLU A 7 3.11 20.85 25.44
N ASP A 8 2.10 21.33 26.16
CA ASP A 8 2.27 21.88 27.51
C ASP A 8 2.78 20.84 28.52
N TRP A 9 2.36 19.59 28.38
CA TRP A 9 2.82 18.45 29.21
C TRP A 9 4.05 17.74 28.63
N GLN A 10 4.63 18.26 27.55
CA GLN A 10 5.85 17.75 26.89
C GLN A 10 5.77 16.25 26.48
N LEU A 11 4.58 15.73 26.24
CA LEU A 11 4.38 14.31 25.87
C LEU A 11 4.94 13.98 24.48
N VAL A 12 5.02 14.95 23.57
CA VAL A 12 5.68 14.77 22.26
C VAL A 12 7.17 14.52 22.46
N ASN A 13 7.80 15.19 23.43
CA ASN A 13 9.21 15.00 23.78
C ASN A 13 9.45 13.60 24.33
N VAL A 14 8.53 13.09 25.18
CA VAL A 14 8.59 11.70 25.67
C VAL A 14 8.58 10.71 24.51
N MET A 15 7.71 10.90 23.52
CA MET A 15 7.69 10.05 22.33
C MET A 15 8.99 10.13 21.51
N GLN A 16 9.59 11.30 21.43
CA GLN A 16 10.88 11.49 20.76
C GLN A 16 12.01 10.78 21.51
N GLU A 17 12.04 10.89 22.85
CA GLU A 17 13.00 10.20 23.70
C GLU A 17 12.92 8.67 23.56
N LEU A 18 11.72 8.10 23.49
CA LEU A 18 11.50 6.66 23.29
C LEU A 18 12.04 6.14 21.94
N ASN A 19 12.18 7.02 20.95
CA ASN A 19 12.68 6.67 19.63
C ASN A 19 14.14 7.11 19.41
N TRP A 20 14.73 7.84 20.34
CA TRP A 20 16.01 8.51 20.16
C TRP A 20 17.15 7.56 19.75
N GLU A 21 17.36 6.48 20.50
CA GLU A 21 18.44 5.53 20.22
C GLU A 21 18.34 4.90 18.83
N LYS A 22 17.11 4.55 18.41
CA LYS A 22 16.83 3.97 17.11
C LYS A 22 17.27 4.90 15.98
N TYR A 23 16.90 6.16 16.05
CA TYR A 23 17.23 7.15 15.03
C TYR A 23 18.68 7.66 15.14
N ALA A 24 19.25 7.66 16.33
CA ALA A 24 20.67 7.96 16.53
C ALA A 24 21.59 6.93 15.84
N ARG A 25 21.26 5.65 15.92
CA ARG A 25 21.97 4.57 15.20
C ARG A 25 21.95 4.75 13.67
N LEU A 26 20.94 5.46 13.17
CA LEU A 26 20.77 5.76 11.74
C LEU A 26 21.36 7.12 11.34
N GLY A 27 21.98 7.85 12.27
CA GLY A 27 22.53 9.18 12.00
C GLY A 27 21.48 10.27 11.74
N LEU A 28 20.21 10.03 12.14
CA LEU A 28 19.08 10.93 11.89
C LEU A 28 18.73 11.80 13.09
N THR A 29 19.64 11.95 14.06
CA THR A 29 19.46 12.84 15.21
C THR A 29 20.36 14.05 15.09
N GLY A 30 19.91 15.18 15.66
CA GLY A 30 20.67 16.43 15.67
C GLY A 30 20.29 17.30 16.84
N VAL A 31 20.98 18.44 16.96
CA VAL A 31 20.68 19.48 17.92
C VAL A 31 20.49 20.79 17.15
N ARG A 32 19.37 21.46 17.38
CA ARG A 32 19.10 22.80 16.85
C ARG A 32 19.02 23.81 17.98
N GLU A 33 19.34 25.04 17.69
CA GLU A 33 19.13 26.14 18.63
C GLU A 33 17.74 26.75 18.37
N ASP A 34 17.02 27.00 19.45
CA ASP A 34 15.79 27.78 19.38
C ASP A 34 16.09 29.30 19.30
N LYS A 35 15.03 30.10 19.23
CA LYS A 35 15.15 31.57 19.17
C LYS A 35 15.82 32.20 20.41
N ASP A 36 15.88 31.43 21.49
CA ASP A 36 16.44 31.85 22.79
C ASP A 36 17.84 31.28 23.01
N GLY A 37 18.48 30.67 21.98
CA GLY A 37 19.82 30.08 22.03
C GLY A 37 19.90 28.72 22.77
N ARG A 38 18.77 28.12 23.09
CA ARG A 38 18.74 26.81 23.79
C ARG A 38 18.93 25.66 22.79
N ARG A 39 19.76 24.73 23.16
CA ARG A 39 20.03 23.53 22.37
C ARG A 39 18.91 22.51 22.55
N ILE A 40 18.11 22.30 21.50
CA ILE A 40 16.98 21.36 21.48
C ILE A 40 17.36 20.16 20.63
N PRO A 41 17.41 18.94 21.21
CA PRO A 41 17.59 17.72 20.45
C PRO A 41 16.38 17.47 19.55
N PHE A 42 16.59 17.00 18.34
CA PHE A 42 15.53 16.66 17.40
C PHE A 42 15.89 15.43 16.56
N ILE A 43 14.86 14.73 16.07
CA ILE A 43 14.99 13.67 15.09
C ILE A 43 14.56 14.25 13.73
N GLN A 44 15.39 14.07 12.71
CA GLN A 44 15.17 14.59 11.37
C GLN A 44 13.89 14.00 10.77
N ASP A 45 13.04 14.85 10.17
CA ASP A 45 11.78 14.50 9.50
C ASP A 45 10.80 13.63 10.32
N TRP A 46 11.00 13.60 11.65
CA TRP A 46 10.20 12.79 12.56
C TRP A 46 8.98 13.57 13.08
N THR A 47 7.87 12.87 13.12
CA THR A 47 6.64 13.32 13.77
C THR A 47 6.15 12.25 14.74
N LYS A 48 5.29 12.61 15.70
CA LYS A 48 4.70 11.62 16.62
C LYS A 48 3.97 10.48 15.89
N ARG A 49 3.50 10.71 14.66
CA ARG A 49 2.78 9.71 13.85
C ARG A 49 3.68 8.62 13.28
N ASN A 50 4.98 8.80 13.34
CA ASN A 50 5.95 7.78 12.91
C ASN A 50 6.04 6.62 13.91
N ASP A 51 5.39 6.73 15.07
CA ASP A 51 5.31 5.69 16.08
C ASP A 51 3.83 5.42 16.44
N HIS A 52 3.40 4.17 16.36
CA HIS A 52 2.02 3.78 16.65
C HIS A 52 1.57 4.05 18.09
N ARG A 53 2.50 4.12 19.05
CA ARG A 53 2.22 4.47 20.46
C ARG A 53 1.64 5.87 20.62
N HIS A 54 1.69 6.73 19.60
CA HIS A 54 1.05 8.04 19.65
C HIS A 54 -0.47 7.97 19.94
N HIS A 55 -1.15 6.87 19.60
CA HIS A 55 -2.55 6.67 19.96
C HIS A 55 -2.75 6.52 21.48
N ALA A 56 -1.84 5.81 22.16
CA ALA A 56 -1.86 5.68 23.61
C ALA A 56 -1.54 7.02 24.30
N MET A 57 -0.55 7.77 23.77
CA MET A 57 -0.26 9.13 24.24
C MET A 57 -1.47 10.06 24.06
N ASP A 58 -2.19 9.98 22.94
CA ASP A 58 -3.39 10.77 22.71
C ASP A 58 -4.52 10.35 23.66
N ALA A 59 -4.69 9.05 23.95
CA ALA A 59 -5.64 8.54 24.93
C ALA A 59 -5.32 9.02 26.35
N LEU A 60 -4.04 8.98 26.74
CA LEU A 60 -3.56 9.52 28.01
C LEU A 60 -3.91 11.03 28.13
N THR A 61 -3.63 11.80 27.09
CA THR A 61 -3.96 13.23 27.05
C THR A 61 -5.47 13.48 27.22
N ILE A 62 -6.31 12.67 26.57
CA ILE A 62 -7.77 12.78 26.65
C ILE A 62 -8.26 12.41 28.05
N ALA A 63 -7.71 11.35 28.66
CA ALA A 63 -8.09 10.91 30.00
C ALA A 63 -7.91 12.00 31.08
N PHE A 64 -6.88 12.82 30.93
CA PHE A 64 -6.62 13.95 31.86
C PHE A 64 -7.17 15.29 31.36
N THR A 65 -7.89 15.32 30.22
CA THR A 65 -8.52 16.54 29.73
C THR A 65 -9.75 16.89 30.58
N ARG A 66 -9.76 18.08 31.17
CA ARG A 66 -10.90 18.60 31.93
C ARG A 66 -11.78 19.48 31.03
N ARG A 67 -13.08 19.54 31.35
CA ARG A 67 -14.04 20.39 30.64
C ARG A 67 -13.62 21.86 30.67
N GLN A 68 -13.05 22.32 31.78
CA GLN A 68 -12.54 23.66 31.98
C GLN A 68 -11.43 24.03 30.99
N PHE A 69 -10.56 23.08 30.61
CA PHE A 69 -9.53 23.30 29.60
C PHE A 69 -10.15 23.61 28.22
N ILE A 70 -11.21 22.87 27.88
CA ILE A 70 -11.96 23.09 26.64
C ILE A 70 -12.64 24.46 26.64
N GLN A 71 -13.28 24.80 27.76
CA GLN A 71 -13.94 26.09 27.95
C GLN A 71 -12.94 27.25 27.84
N TYR A 72 -11.83 27.18 28.54
CA TYR A 72 -10.76 28.18 28.49
C TYR A 72 -10.27 28.40 27.04
N LEU A 73 -9.93 27.34 26.31
CA LEU A 73 -9.41 27.44 24.94
C LEU A 73 -10.45 27.94 23.94
N ASN A 74 -11.71 27.60 24.11
CA ASN A 74 -12.78 28.11 23.25
C ASN A 74 -12.99 29.61 23.44
N HIS A 75 -12.85 30.09 24.66
CA HIS A 75 -13.01 31.53 24.97
C HIS A 75 -11.80 32.39 24.59
N LEU A 76 -10.58 31.84 24.61
CA LEU A 76 -9.40 32.51 24.06
C LEU A 76 -9.52 32.80 22.56
N ASN A 77 -10.21 31.92 21.83
CA ASN A 77 -10.39 32.07 20.38
C ASN A 77 -11.61 32.93 20.01
N SER A 78 -12.53 33.19 20.94
CA SER A 78 -13.58 34.19 20.73
C SER A 78 -12.93 35.57 20.90
N LYS A 79 -12.94 36.39 19.84
CA LYS A 79 -12.56 37.81 19.92
C LYS A 79 -13.49 38.49 20.94
N ILE A 80 -13.06 38.51 22.18
CA ILE A 80 -13.65 39.38 23.19
C ILE A 80 -13.03 40.74 22.91
N ASP A 81 -13.79 41.62 22.27
CA ASP A 81 -13.41 43.04 22.21
C ASP A 81 -13.33 43.51 23.65
N VAL A 82 -12.11 43.75 24.12
CA VAL A 82 -11.82 44.31 25.43
C VAL A 82 -12.15 45.79 25.35
N VAL A 83 -13.43 46.14 25.37
CA VAL A 83 -13.88 47.49 25.62
C VAL A 83 -13.81 47.67 27.15
N SER A 84 -12.98 48.62 27.57
CA SER A 84 -12.77 49.19 28.90
C SER A 84 -13.57 48.53 30.05
N TRP A 85 -12.82 47.80 30.88
CA TRP A 85 -13.35 47.14 32.06
C TRP A 85 -13.13 48.00 33.31
N ASP A 86 -14.22 48.42 33.92
CA ASP A 86 -14.21 48.77 35.33
C ASP A 86 -14.11 47.49 36.17
N LYS A 87 -13.09 47.45 37.02
CA LYS A 87 -12.86 46.36 37.97
C LYS A 87 -14.02 46.26 38.95
N LYS A 88 -15.08 45.52 38.63
CA LYS A 88 -15.96 44.94 39.65
C LYS A 88 -15.33 43.64 40.10
N ASP A 89 -15.07 43.55 41.40
CA ASP A 89 -14.64 42.34 42.04
C ASP A 89 -15.75 41.27 41.85
N LEU A 90 -15.53 40.37 40.90
CA LEU A 90 -16.39 39.20 40.71
C LEU A 90 -16.12 38.25 41.88
N ASP A 91 -17.12 38.01 42.71
CA ASP A 91 -17.03 37.01 43.76
C ASP A 91 -17.14 35.63 43.11
N LEU A 92 -15.99 35.00 42.84
CA LEU A 92 -15.89 33.67 42.18
C LEU A 92 -16.45 32.55 43.04
N ARG A 93 -16.82 32.79 44.31
CA ARG A 93 -17.46 31.82 45.20
C ARG A 93 -18.88 31.45 44.76
N ASP A 94 -19.53 32.34 43.99
CA ASP A 94 -20.87 32.13 43.46
C ASP A 94 -20.91 31.26 42.18
N TYR A 95 -19.75 30.89 41.62
CA TYR A 95 -19.67 30.10 40.42
C TYR A 95 -19.03 28.74 40.68
N ASP A 96 -19.79 27.70 40.48
CA ASP A 96 -19.20 26.34 40.36
C ASP A 96 -18.36 26.28 39.08
N LEU A 97 -17.03 26.40 39.25
CA LEU A 97 -16.07 26.38 38.14
C LEU A 97 -16.10 25.03 37.39
N GLU A 98 -16.80 24.03 37.92
CA GLU A 98 -16.92 22.72 37.27
C GLU A 98 -18.12 22.65 36.29
N ASP A 99 -19.16 23.51 36.48
CA ASP A 99 -20.39 23.45 35.69
C ASP A 99 -20.80 24.76 35.01
N ILE A 100 -19.88 25.65 34.72
CA ILE A 100 -20.15 26.98 34.12
C ILE A 100 -20.77 26.85 32.73
N LYS A 101 -21.98 27.39 32.56
CA LYS A 101 -22.65 27.60 31.27
C LYS A 101 -22.39 29.01 30.74
N PHE A 102 -21.40 29.16 29.87
CA PHE A 102 -20.98 30.43 29.32
C PHE A 102 -22.01 31.16 28.43
N GLY A 103 -23.05 30.46 27.96
CA GLY A 103 -23.99 31.01 26.97
C GLY A 103 -24.77 32.26 27.42
N ASN A 104 -25.04 32.42 28.72
CA ASN A 104 -25.89 33.47 29.30
C ASN A 104 -25.12 34.52 30.13
N LEU A 105 -23.79 34.50 30.07
CA LEU A 105 -22.97 35.43 30.89
C LEU A 105 -22.68 36.72 30.16
N SER A 106 -22.59 37.82 30.90
CA SER A 106 -22.10 39.10 30.36
C SER A 106 -20.67 38.97 29.86
N ALA A 107 -20.23 39.84 28.99
CA ALA A 107 -18.83 39.87 28.50
C ALA A 107 -17.85 39.95 29.68
N GLY A 108 -18.26 40.63 30.73
CA GLY A 108 -17.50 40.81 31.94
C GLY A 108 -17.32 39.59 32.78
N ASP A 109 -18.39 38.95 33.06
CA ASP A 109 -18.37 37.72 33.83
C ASP A 109 -17.54 36.65 33.10
N ARG A 110 -17.62 36.60 31.77
CA ARG A 110 -16.80 35.71 30.94
C ARG A 110 -15.30 35.95 31.12
N TYR A 111 -14.86 37.22 31.12
CA TYR A 111 -13.46 37.59 31.32
C TYR A 111 -12.98 37.18 32.72
N GLY A 112 -13.75 37.49 33.77
CA GLY A 112 -13.44 37.13 35.14
C GLY A 112 -13.28 35.60 35.30
N ILE A 113 -14.21 34.85 34.73
CA ILE A 113 -14.14 33.39 34.75
C ILE A 113 -12.94 32.85 33.97
N VAL A 114 -12.66 33.37 32.76
CA VAL A 114 -11.47 32.97 31.97
C VAL A 114 -10.20 33.26 32.77
N LYS A 115 -10.10 34.41 33.42
CA LYS A 115 -8.95 34.73 34.26
C LYS A 115 -8.82 33.77 35.46
N ALA A 116 -9.92 33.46 36.14
CA ALA A 116 -9.93 32.50 37.24
C ALA A 116 -9.52 31.08 36.79
N LEU A 117 -9.99 30.65 35.63
CA LEU A 117 -9.56 29.37 35.03
C LEU A 117 -8.07 29.39 34.69
N GLN A 118 -7.58 30.55 34.20
CA GLN A 118 -6.17 30.75 33.94
C GLN A 118 -5.32 30.64 35.21
N ASP A 119 -5.71 31.32 36.28
CA ASP A 119 -4.99 31.33 37.55
C ASP A 119 -5.03 29.95 38.25
N LYS A 120 -6.12 29.18 38.07
CA LYS A 120 -6.29 27.87 38.68
C LYS A 120 -5.60 26.74 37.91
N PHE A 121 -5.61 26.79 36.58
CA PHE A 121 -5.23 25.64 35.73
C PHE A 121 -4.02 25.87 34.84
N LEU A 122 -3.46 27.12 34.80
CA LEU A 122 -2.28 27.41 34.04
C LEU A 122 -1.17 27.97 34.96
N TYR A 123 0.06 27.80 34.51
CA TYR A 123 1.24 28.44 35.07
C TYR A 123 2.02 29.12 33.95
N LYS A 124 2.84 30.09 34.29
CA LYS A 124 3.77 30.70 33.36
C LYS A 124 5.07 29.90 33.36
N ASP A 125 5.51 29.48 32.15
CA ASP A 125 6.82 28.88 31.99
C ASP A 125 7.95 29.92 32.01
N GLY A 126 9.20 29.45 31.96
CA GLY A 126 10.37 30.34 31.94
C GLY A 126 10.44 31.32 30.75
N ASN A 127 9.55 31.22 29.77
CA ASN A 127 9.41 32.13 28.63
C ASN A 127 8.13 32.98 28.72
N ASP A 128 7.57 33.12 29.90
CA ASP A 128 6.35 33.88 30.19
C ASP A 128 5.10 33.41 29.44
N LYS A 129 5.11 32.12 28.93
CA LYS A 129 3.98 31.51 28.26
C LYS A 129 3.12 30.71 29.23
N TYR A 130 1.80 30.91 29.12
CA TYR A 130 0.85 30.10 29.90
C TYR A 130 0.81 28.67 29.42
N ARG A 131 1.03 27.72 30.35
CA ARG A 131 0.98 26.29 30.16
C ARG A 131 -0.07 25.68 31.08
N PHE A 132 -0.79 24.65 30.61
CA PHE A 132 -1.71 23.90 31.48
C PHE A 132 -0.93 23.11 32.53
N VAL A 133 -1.37 23.21 33.77
CA VAL A 133 -0.82 22.42 34.87
C VAL A 133 -1.05 20.94 34.59
N PRO A 134 -0.01 20.09 34.62
CA PRO A 134 -0.16 18.65 34.46
C PRO A 134 -0.89 18.03 35.66
N PRO A 135 -1.46 16.80 35.52
CA PRO A 135 -2.24 16.16 36.60
C PRO A 135 -1.44 15.86 37.88
N ILE A 136 -0.13 15.66 37.72
CA ILE A 136 0.87 15.49 38.82
C ILE A 136 2.12 16.31 38.40
N PRO A 137 3.14 16.50 39.26
CA PRO A 137 4.36 17.22 38.91
C PRO A 137 4.92 16.76 37.56
N LEU A 138 5.33 17.72 36.70
CA LEU A 138 5.62 17.49 35.29
C LEU A 138 6.65 16.38 35.07
N ASP A 139 7.74 16.39 35.84
CA ASP A 139 8.82 15.40 35.68
C ASP A 139 8.34 14.00 36.02
N GLU A 140 7.54 13.87 37.06
CA GLU A 140 6.95 12.60 37.46
C GLU A 140 5.91 12.13 36.43
N PHE A 141 5.08 13.03 35.91
CA PHE A 141 4.12 12.71 34.86
C PHE A 141 4.82 12.22 33.58
N ARG A 142 5.91 12.88 33.18
CA ARG A 142 6.71 12.46 32.03
C ARG A 142 7.37 11.09 32.25
N ARG A 143 7.93 10.88 33.45
CA ARG A 143 8.58 9.60 33.80
C ARG A 143 7.59 8.45 33.73
N GLN A 144 6.43 8.58 34.39
CA GLN A 144 5.38 7.56 34.37
C GLN A 144 4.81 7.35 32.97
N ALA A 145 4.58 8.42 32.20
CA ALA A 145 4.13 8.32 30.81
C ALA A 145 5.16 7.59 29.93
N LYS A 146 6.45 7.84 30.12
CA LYS A 146 7.54 7.16 29.40
C LYS A 146 7.58 5.67 29.70
N GLU A 147 7.52 5.29 30.98
CA GLU A 147 7.48 3.89 31.41
C GLU A 147 6.28 3.16 30.80
N GLN A 148 5.08 3.70 30.96
CA GLN A 148 3.86 3.09 30.42
C GLN A 148 3.88 2.99 28.88
N LEU A 149 4.38 4.01 28.18
CA LEU A 149 4.48 3.99 26.73
C LEU A 149 5.56 3.03 26.23
N SER A 150 6.64 2.78 26.99
CA SER A 150 7.66 1.79 26.63
C SER A 150 7.11 0.37 26.60
N ASP A 151 6.21 0.05 27.51
CA ASP A 151 5.69 -1.29 27.73
C ASP A 151 4.46 -1.62 26.85
N ILE A 152 3.99 -0.66 26.07
CA ILE A 152 2.83 -0.88 25.19
C ILE A 152 3.17 -1.84 24.04
N LEU A 153 2.47 -2.96 24.01
CA LEU A 153 2.45 -3.87 22.87
C LEU A 153 1.49 -3.34 21.79
N ILE A 154 2.00 -3.20 20.57
CA ILE A 154 1.20 -2.80 19.41
C ILE A 154 0.54 -4.03 18.80
N SER A 155 -0.78 -4.16 18.97
CA SER A 155 -1.58 -5.21 18.35
C SER A 155 -2.19 -4.74 17.04
N PHE A 156 -2.05 -5.54 15.99
CA PHE A 156 -2.62 -5.27 14.67
C PHE A 156 -3.67 -6.33 14.34
N LYS A 157 -4.86 -5.86 13.99
CA LYS A 157 -5.89 -6.76 13.48
C LYS A 157 -5.63 -7.08 12.01
N ALA A 158 -5.56 -8.36 11.67
CA ALA A 158 -5.48 -8.80 10.30
C ALA A 158 -6.69 -8.30 9.49
N LYS A 159 -6.46 -7.90 8.23
CA LYS A 159 -7.52 -7.44 7.32
C LYS A 159 -8.20 -8.63 6.66
N ASN A 160 -9.21 -9.17 7.29
CA ASN A 160 -9.89 -10.39 6.82
C ASN A 160 -11.17 -10.12 6.03
N LYS A 161 -11.71 -8.87 6.06
CA LYS A 161 -12.98 -8.56 5.41
C LYS A 161 -12.75 -7.93 4.04
N VAL A 162 -13.24 -8.60 2.99
CA VAL A 162 -13.28 -8.09 1.61
C VAL A 162 -14.37 -7.03 1.44
N CYS A 163 -15.57 -7.31 1.96
CA CYS A 163 -16.75 -6.44 1.85
C CYS A 163 -17.41 -6.23 3.21
N THR A 164 -18.11 -5.10 3.35
CA THR A 164 -19.05 -4.82 4.42
C THR A 164 -20.46 -4.99 3.89
N ARG A 165 -21.35 -5.64 4.65
CA ARG A 165 -22.77 -5.74 4.34
C ARG A 165 -23.49 -4.53 4.94
N ASN A 166 -23.98 -3.65 4.09
CA ASN A 166 -24.78 -2.48 4.47
C ASN A 166 -26.25 -2.74 4.16
N VAL A 167 -27.14 -2.34 5.06
CA VAL A 167 -28.59 -2.40 4.84
C VAL A 167 -29.09 -0.97 4.60
N ASN A 168 -29.42 -0.65 3.36
CA ASN A 168 -30.01 0.61 3.00
C ASN A 168 -31.52 0.53 3.20
N VAL A 169 -32.09 1.45 3.97
CA VAL A 169 -33.53 1.55 4.22
C VAL A 169 -34.04 2.78 3.51
N THR A 170 -34.80 2.59 2.42
CA THR A 170 -35.52 3.66 1.72
C THR A 170 -36.96 3.66 2.15
N LYS A 171 -37.44 4.80 2.64
CA LYS A 171 -38.86 5.00 3.01
C LYS A 171 -39.60 5.65 1.83
N ASN A 172 -40.53 4.92 1.22
CA ASN A 172 -41.42 5.40 0.18
C ASN A 172 -42.87 5.44 0.72
N LYS A 173 -43.82 6.09 -0.01
CA LYS A 173 -45.23 6.15 0.36
C LYS A 173 -45.88 4.77 0.60
N GLY A 174 -45.30 3.67 0.12
CA GLY A 174 -45.75 2.28 0.30
C GLY A 174 -45.04 1.49 1.41
N GLY A 175 -44.18 2.13 2.24
CA GLY A 175 -43.47 1.46 3.34
C GLY A 175 -41.96 1.57 3.26
N ALA A 176 -41.27 0.87 4.18
CA ALA A 176 -39.80 0.82 4.24
C ALA A 176 -39.28 -0.34 3.40
N ASN A 177 -38.54 -0.04 2.35
CA ASN A 177 -37.82 -1.04 1.57
C ASN A 177 -36.37 -1.19 2.11
N ARG A 178 -35.98 -2.41 2.47
CA ARG A 178 -34.62 -2.75 2.97
C ARG A 178 -33.89 -3.49 1.88
N LYS A 179 -32.80 -2.87 1.37
CA LYS A 179 -31.91 -3.49 0.39
C LYS A 179 -30.54 -3.71 1.00
N THR A 180 -30.09 -4.96 1.05
CA THR A 180 -28.73 -5.30 1.45
C THR A 180 -27.77 -5.08 0.29
N GLN A 181 -26.68 -4.38 0.54
CA GLN A 181 -25.65 -4.07 -0.44
C GLN A 181 -24.28 -4.43 0.12
N LEU A 182 -23.45 -5.07 -0.70
CA LEU A 182 -22.05 -5.32 -0.38
C LEU A 182 -21.22 -4.10 -0.78
N THR A 183 -20.48 -3.57 0.18
CA THR A 183 -19.55 -2.44 -0.04
C THR A 183 -18.13 -2.95 0.10
N PRO A 184 -17.28 -2.86 -0.93
CA PRO A 184 -15.87 -3.25 -0.86
C PRO A 184 -15.10 -2.45 0.19
N ARG A 185 -14.09 -3.06 0.80
CA ARG A 185 -13.29 -2.45 1.87
C ARG A 185 -11.91 -1.96 1.43
N GLY A 186 -11.65 -1.94 0.16
CA GLY A 186 -10.43 -1.41 -0.44
C GLY A 186 -10.68 -0.95 -1.88
N PRO A 187 -9.72 -0.24 -2.48
CA PRO A 187 -9.78 0.09 -3.90
C PRO A 187 -9.72 -1.21 -4.71
N LEU A 188 -10.70 -1.40 -5.59
CA LEU A 188 -10.80 -2.60 -6.43
C LEU A 188 -9.81 -2.55 -7.59
N HIS A 189 -9.70 -1.40 -8.23
CA HIS A 189 -8.85 -1.18 -9.39
C HIS A 189 -8.51 0.31 -9.53
N ASN A 190 -7.55 0.60 -10.39
CA ASN A 190 -7.22 1.95 -10.80
C ASN A 190 -8.37 2.56 -11.65
N GLU A 191 -8.51 3.87 -11.66
CA GLU A 191 -9.61 4.56 -12.34
C GLU A 191 -9.61 4.38 -13.86
N THR A 192 -8.43 4.15 -14.47
CA THR A 192 -8.32 4.02 -15.92
C THR A 192 -8.94 2.73 -16.41
N ILE A 193 -9.92 2.85 -17.31
CA ILE A 193 -10.53 1.74 -18.03
C ILE A 193 -9.81 1.59 -19.38
N TYR A 194 -9.48 0.37 -19.74
CA TYR A 194 -8.79 0.02 -20.97
C TYR A 194 -9.74 -0.74 -21.90
N GLY A 195 -9.78 -0.33 -23.16
CA GLY A 195 -10.30 -1.15 -24.25
C GLY A 195 -9.24 -2.12 -24.74
N SER A 196 -9.64 -3.09 -25.55
CA SER A 196 -8.71 -4.02 -26.22
C SER A 196 -8.93 -4.05 -27.72
N SER A 197 -7.84 -4.16 -28.46
CA SER A 197 -7.83 -4.44 -29.89
C SER A 197 -6.90 -5.62 -30.18
N LEU A 198 -7.23 -6.40 -31.21
CA LEU A 198 -6.32 -7.41 -31.75
C LEU A 198 -5.39 -6.71 -32.74
N GLU A 199 -4.11 -6.82 -32.54
CA GLU A 199 -3.08 -6.24 -33.41
C GLU A 199 -1.94 -7.23 -33.62
N TYR A 200 -1.22 -7.06 -34.75
CA TYR A 200 0.04 -7.76 -34.91
C TYR A 200 1.11 -7.17 -33.99
N VAL A 201 1.54 -7.97 -33.03
CA VAL A 201 2.58 -7.61 -32.06
C VAL A 201 3.91 -8.21 -32.51
N THR A 202 4.91 -7.35 -32.68
CA THR A 202 6.26 -7.74 -33.05
C THR A 202 7.14 -7.83 -31.80
N LYS A 203 7.84 -8.95 -31.65
CA LYS A 203 8.93 -9.13 -30.67
C LYS A 203 10.26 -9.21 -31.41
N GLU A 204 11.17 -8.29 -31.14
CA GLU A 204 12.44 -8.13 -31.88
C GLU A 204 13.52 -9.17 -31.53
N ASN A 205 13.53 -9.67 -30.29
CA ASN A 205 14.61 -10.53 -29.77
C ASN A 205 14.07 -11.74 -29.02
N GLU A 206 13.19 -12.50 -29.66
CA GLU A 206 12.65 -13.72 -29.05
C GLU A 206 13.67 -14.84 -29.12
N LYS A 207 14.06 -15.39 -27.96
CA LYS A 207 15.07 -16.46 -27.89
C LYS A 207 14.46 -17.78 -28.34
N ILE A 208 15.13 -18.45 -29.28
CA ILE A 208 14.76 -19.79 -29.74
C ILE A 208 15.05 -20.80 -28.61
N GLY A 209 14.06 -21.62 -28.28
CA GLY A 209 14.14 -22.60 -27.19
C GLY A 209 12.96 -23.57 -27.17
N SER A 210 12.66 -24.14 -26.02
CA SER A 210 11.60 -25.15 -25.82
C SER A 210 10.18 -24.70 -26.18
N SER A 211 9.94 -23.39 -26.35
CA SER A 211 8.66 -22.82 -26.77
C SER A 211 8.49 -22.71 -28.28
N PHE A 212 9.50 -23.05 -29.09
CA PHE A 212 9.45 -22.96 -30.54
C PHE A 212 8.91 -24.26 -31.17
N ASP A 213 7.64 -24.52 -30.95
CA ASP A 213 6.89 -25.57 -31.65
C ASP A 213 6.56 -25.19 -33.10
N ALA A 214 5.87 -26.04 -33.82
CA ALA A 214 5.50 -25.83 -35.22
C ALA A 214 4.67 -24.55 -35.40
N GLU A 215 3.73 -24.25 -34.49
CA GLU A 215 2.90 -23.05 -34.53
C GLU A 215 3.75 -21.78 -34.26
N ARG A 216 4.61 -21.82 -33.28
CA ARG A 216 5.49 -20.70 -32.93
C ARG A 216 6.47 -20.36 -34.04
N ILE A 217 7.02 -21.34 -34.73
CA ILE A 217 7.90 -21.15 -35.88
C ILE A 217 7.21 -20.37 -37.00
N THR A 218 5.91 -20.55 -37.24
CA THR A 218 5.18 -19.79 -38.29
C THR A 218 5.18 -18.29 -38.01
N THR A 219 5.35 -17.86 -36.76
CA THR A 219 5.36 -16.44 -36.37
C THR A 219 6.68 -15.74 -36.65
N VAL A 220 7.75 -16.44 -36.98
CA VAL A 220 9.07 -15.86 -37.30
C VAL A 220 8.98 -15.03 -38.58
N CYS A 221 9.45 -13.77 -38.56
CA CYS A 221 9.26 -12.82 -39.68
C CYS A 221 9.96 -13.24 -40.96
N LYS A 222 11.22 -13.70 -40.89
CA LYS A 222 11.98 -14.13 -42.07
C LYS A 222 11.60 -15.53 -42.50
N LYS A 223 11.02 -15.70 -43.69
CA LYS A 223 10.63 -17.00 -44.23
C LYS A 223 11.77 -18.01 -44.19
N LYS A 224 12.97 -17.66 -44.66
CA LYS A 224 14.14 -18.55 -44.65
C LYS A 224 14.51 -19.07 -43.25
N PHE A 225 14.28 -18.29 -42.18
CA PHE A 225 14.50 -18.73 -40.80
C PHE A 225 13.40 -19.69 -40.35
N ARG A 226 12.13 -19.44 -40.75
CA ARG A 226 11.03 -20.38 -40.49
C ARG A 226 11.30 -21.76 -41.08
N ASP A 227 11.71 -21.76 -42.39
CA ASP A 227 11.96 -23.01 -43.12
C ASP A 227 13.13 -23.81 -42.50
N ALA A 228 14.19 -23.12 -42.06
CA ALA A 228 15.31 -23.74 -41.36
C ALA A 228 14.95 -24.28 -39.96
N LEU A 229 14.15 -23.52 -39.23
CA LEU A 229 13.67 -23.94 -37.88
C LEU A 229 12.69 -25.09 -37.99
N ALA A 230 11.80 -25.12 -39.01
CA ALA A 230 10.86 -26.21 -39.22
C ALA A 230 11.60 -27.51 -39.60
N ARG A 231 12.58 -27.46 -40.47
CA ARG A 231 13.44 -28.64 -40.81
C ARG A 231 14.11 -29.19 -39.53
N ARG A 232 14.72 -28.29 -38.73
CA ARG A 232 15.36 -28.67 -37.48
C ARG A 232 14.37 -29.32 -36.50
N LEU A 233 13.14 -28.81 -36.39
CA LEU A 233 12.11 -29.37 -35.55
C LEU A 233 11.69 -30.78 -36.03
N GLU A 234 11.56 -30.96 -37.34
CA GLU A 234 11.25 -32.26 -37.97
C GLU A 234 12.33 -33.31 -37.72
N GLU A 235 13.63 -32.94 -37.85
CA GLU A 235 14.78 -33.82 -37.54
C GLU A 235 14.76 -34.38 -36.12
N PHE A 236 14.14 -33.65 -35.19
CA PHE A 236 13.99 -34.07 -33.79
C PHE A 236 12.59 -34.58 -33.44
N GLY A 237 11.82 -35.03 -34.47
CA GLY A 237 10.51 -35.65 -34.30
C GLY A 237 9.43 -34.70 -33.76
N GLY A 238 9.55 -33.38 -34.02
CA GLY A 238 8.58 -32.39 -33.59
C GLY A 238 8.70 -31.96 -32.13
N ASP A 239 9.75 -32.34 -31.41
CA ASP A 239 9.97 -31.98 -30.00
C ASP A 239 10.88 -30.72 -29.89
N PRO A 240 10.32 -29.56 -29.56
CA PRO A 240 11.08 -28.32 -29.50
C PRO A 240 12.18 -28.32 -28.42
N LYS A 241 11.95 -29.06 -27.33
CA LYS A 241 12.91 -29.20 -26.24
C LYS A 241 14.17 -29.91 -26.69
N LYS A 242 14.00 -31.00 -27.49
CA LYS A 242 15.13 -31.71 -28.05
C LYS A 242 15.82 -30.94 -29.17
N ALA A 243 15.03 -30.23 -30.03
CA ALA A 243 15.54 -29.50 -31.20
C ALA A 243 16.34 -28.24 -30.84
N PHE A 244 15.93 -27.49 -29.78
CA PHE A 244 16.42 -26.16 -29.55
C PHE A 244 17.03 -25.89 -28.17
N THR A 245 17.20 -26.92 -27.32
CA THR A 245 17.74 -26.71 -25.96
C THR A 245 18.98 -27.58 -25.67
N GLY A 246 19.67 -27.27 -24.61
CA GLY A 246 20.85 -28.02 -24.15
C GLY A 246 22.01 -27.95 -25.15
N LYS A 247 22.50 -29.11 -25.60
CA LYS A 247 23.55 -29.19 -26.61
C LYS A 247 23.08 -28.81 -28.02
N ASN A 248 21.77 -28.83 -28.25
CA ASN A 248 21.13 -28.50 -29.54
C ASN A 248 20.63 -27.05 -29.57
N SER A 249 20.96 -26.20 -28.59
CA SER A 249 20.63 -24.76 -28.64
C SER A 249 21.32 -24.10 -29.85
N PRO A 250 20.71 -23.09 -30.49
CA PRO A 250 21.31 -22.41 -31.64
C PRO A 250 22.70 -21.81 -31.37
N GLU A 251 23.04 -21.56 -30.11
CA GLU A 251 24.33 -21.03 -29.66
C GLU A 251 25.43 -22.11 -29.68
N LYS A 252 25.08 -23.38 -29.43
CA LYS A 252 26.02 -24.52 -29.37
C LYS A 252 26.00 -25.38 -30.62
N ASN A 253 24.85 -25.48 -31.27
CA ASN A 253 24.65 -26.19 -32.51
C ASN A 253 23.93 -25.30 -33.50
N PRO A 254 24.68 -24.53 -34.33
CA PRO A 254 24.13 -23.55 -35.26
C PRO A 254 23.11 -24.13 -36.22
N ILE A 255 22.07 -23.36 -36.50
CA ILE A 255 21.02 -23.72 -37.48
C ILE A 255 21.29 -22.92 -38.75
N TRP A 256 21.45 -23.60 -39.85
CA TRP A 256 21.76 -23.00 -41.14
C TRP A 256 20.54 -22.90 -42.03
N VAL A 257 20.44 -21.80 -42.79
CA VAL A 257 19.32 -21.55 -43.71
C VAL A 257 19.33 -22.55 -44.86
N ASP A 258 20.53 -22.93 -45.33
CA ASP A 258 20.75 -23.85 -46.45
C ASP A 258 21.90 -24.81 -46.21
N GLU A 259 22.07 -25.78 -47.08
CA GLU A 259 23.14 -26.82 -47.01
C GLU A 259 24.54 -26.24 -47.26
N HIS A 260 24.65 -25.06 -47.86
CA HIS A 260 25.92 -24.39 -48.16
C HIS A 260 26.40 -23.52 -46.99
N HIS A 261 25.66 -23.52 -45.85
CA HIS A 261 25.95 -22.75 -44.64
C HIS A 261 26.08 -21.20 -44.93
N SER A 262 25.28 -20.69 -45.86
CA SER A 262 25.36 -19.29 -46.34
C SER A 262 24.95 -18.28 -45.27
N GLU A 263 23.96 -18.59 -44.44
CA GLU A 263 23.46 -17.72 -43.38
C GLU A 263 23.02 -18.55 -42.18
N GLN A 264 23.43 -18.13 -41.00
CA GLN A 264 23.04 -18.76 -39.76
C GLN A 264 21.75 -18.10 -39.22
N VAL A 265 20.82 -18.94 -38.69
CA VAL A 265 19.69 -18.46 -37.91
C VAL A 265 20.19 -17.93 -36.57
N PRO A 266 19.96 -16.66 -36.22
CA PRO A 266 20.43 -16.13 -34.96
C PRO A 266 19.69 -16.78 -33.78
N ALA A 267 20.34 -16.90 -32.62
CA ALA A 267 19.73 -17.47 -31.42
C ALA A 267 18.48 -16.70 -30.92
N LYS A 268 18.34 -15.46 -31.38
CA LYS A 268 17.17 -14.63 -31.15
C LYS A 268 16.62 -14.15 -32.48
N VAL A 269 15.30 -14.33 -32.67
CA VAL A 269 14.62 -13.98 -33.92
C VAL A 269 13.51 -12.98 -33.68
N ARG A 270 13.16 -12.27 -34.76
CA ARG A 270 11.99 -11.40 -34.77
C ARG A 270 10.75 -12.22 -35.08
N THR A 271 9.72 -12.13 -34.24
CA THR A 271 8.44 -12.80 -34.42
C THR A 271 7.29 -11.81 -34.51
N VAL A 272 6.23 -12.16 -35.22
CA VAL A 272 4.97 -11.40 -35.31
C VAL A 272 3.82 -12.33 -34.96
N THR A 273 3.11 -12.00 -33.90
CA THR A 273 1.93 -12.73 -33.44
C THR A 273 0.72 -11.82 -33.41
N MET A 274 -0.48 -12.39 -33.63
CA MET A 274 -1.70 -11.68 -33.29
C MET A 274 -1.80 -11.63 -31.77
N GLY A 275 -1.77 -10.42 -31.21
CA GLY A 275 -1.83 -10.19 -29.79
C GLY A 275 -2.94 -9.22 -29.40
N GLN A 276 -3.40 -9.33 -28.17
CA GLN A 276 -4.35 -8.37 -27.61
C GLN A 276 -3.57 -7.16 -27.08
N ARG A 277 -3.88 -5.98 -27.62
CA ARG A 277 -3.33 -4.71 -27.14
C ARG A 277 -4.37 -3.97 -26.33
N PHE A 278 -3.98 -3.53 -25.16
CA PHE A 278 -4.83 -2.73 -24.28
C PHE A 278 -4.48 -1.26 -24.43
N THR A 279 -5.51 -0.41 -24.52
CA THR A 279 -5.36 1.03 -24.70
C THR A 279 -6.35 1.77 -23.83
N GLY A 280 -5.93 2.91 -23.27
CA GLY A 280 -6.79 3.77 -22.45
C GLY A 280 -6.61 5.24 -22.77
N ARG A 281 -7.62 6.06 -22.51
CA ARG A 281 -7.53 7.52 -22.67
C ARG A 281 -7.22 8.16 -21.34
N LYS A 282 -6.13 8.93 -21.27
CA LYS A 282 -5.71 9.71 -20.09
C LYS A 282 -5.73 11.20 -20.36
N PRO A 283 -6.05 12.05 -19.36
CA PRO A 283 -5.76 13.47 -19.42
C PRO A 283 -4.24 13.70 -19.51
N ILE A 284 -3.85 14.88 -19.93
CA ILE A 284 -2.46 15.30 -19.91
C ILE A 284 -2.23 15.97 -18.55
N ASP A 285 -1.38 15.36 -17.71
CA ASP A 285 -0.99 15.84 -16.38
C ASP A 285 0.45 15.44 -16.06
N ALA A 286 0.94 15.85 -14.90
CA ALA A 286 2.31 15.57 -14.45
C ALA A 286 2.64 14.06 -14.31
N THR A 287 1.64 13.20 -14.26
CA THR A 287 1.82 11.73 -14.13
C THR A 287 1.84 11.00 -15.46
N LEU A 288 1.60 11.72 -16.56
CA LEU A 288 1.57 11.14 -17.90
C LEU A 288 2.97 10.68 -18.33
N LYS A 289 3.10 9.41 -18.66
CA LYS A 289 4.30 8.82 -19.27
C LYS A 289 4.23 8.98 -20.78
N ILE A 290 4.99 9.92 -21.33
CA ILE A 290 4.96 10.28 -22.76
C ILE A 290 5.31 9.09 -23.64
N GLU A 291 6.25 8.24 -23.23
CA GLU A 291 6.67 7.03 -23.95
C GLU A 291 5.53 6.01 -24.14
N LYS A 292 4.47 6.09 -23.33
CA LYS A 292 3.27 5.25 -23.43
C LYS A 292 2.22 5.80 -24.39
N VAL A 293 2.35 7.04 -24.84
CA VAL A 293 1.43 7.64 -25.82
C VAL A 293 1.58 6.92 -27.17
N ILE A 294 0.47 6.44 -27.74
CA ILE A 294 0.49 5.58 -28.93
C ILE A 294 0.80 6.39 -30.18
N ASP A 295 0.15 7.55 -30.34
CA ASP A 295 0.33 8.42 -31.48
C ASP A 295 1.73 9.08 -31.45
N LYS A 296 2.54 8.82 -32.48
CA LYS A 296 3.91 9.31 -32.59
C LYS A 296 3.96 10.85 -32.65
N ARG A 297 3.08 11.48 -33.47
CA ARG A 297 3.04 12.94 -33.62
C ARG A 297 2.66 13.63 -32.29
N ILE A 298 1.67 13.10 -31.60
CA ILE A 298 1.27 13.64 -30.28
C ILE A 298 2.41 13.47 -29.29
N ARG A 299 3.13 12.34 -29.34
CA ARG A 299 4.29 12.10 -28.47
C ARG A 299 5.40 13.13 -28.69
N GLU A 300 5.71 13.44 -29.96
CA GLU A 300 6.70 14.45 -30.34
C GLU A 300 6.29 15.85 -29.85
N ILE A 301 5.01 16.23 -29.96
CA ILE A 301 4.47 17.50 -29.46
C ILE A 301 4.59 17.59 -27.96
N LEU A 302 4.24 16.51 -27.23
CA LEU A 302 4.32 16.46 -25.77
C LEU A 302 5.77 16.48 -25.27
N GLN A 303 6.67 15.82 -26.00
CA GLN A 303 8.10 15.85 -25.67
C GLN A 303 8.68 17.26 -25.87
N ALA A 304 8.40 17.91 -26.99
CA ALA A 304 8.82 19.28 -27.22
C ALA A 304 8.31 20.24 -26.14
N ARG A 305 7.04 20.05 -25.72
CA ARG A 305 6.48 20.82 -24.61
C ARG A 305 7.20 20.56 -23.27
N LEU A 306 7.59 19.32 -22.99
CA LEU A 306 8.34 18.97 -21.79
C LEU A 306 9.73 19.58 -21.80
N ASP A 307 10.38 19.59 -22.97
CA ASP A 307 11.72 20.17 -23.16
C ASP A 307 11.71 21.70 -22.96
N GLU A 308 10.64 22.42 -23.40
CA GLU A 308 10.43 23.84 -23.14
C GLU A 308 10.41 24.19 -21.63
N PHE A 309 10.10 23.22 -20.76
CA PHE A 309 10.02 23.37 -19.31
C PHE A 309 11.11 22.60 -18.55
N ASP A 310 12.27 22.39 -19.17
CA ASP A 310 13.44 21.71 -18.59
C ASP A 310 13.11 20.30 -18.02
N GLY A 311 12.22 19.56 -18.66
CA GLY A 311 11.78 18.24 -18.21
C GLY A 311 10.82 18.24 -17.00
N LYS A 312 10.36 19.41 -16.55
CA LYS A 312 9.47 19.54 -15.38
C LYS A 312 8.01 19.34 -15.73
N ALA A 313 7.54 18.08 -15.79
CA ALA A 313 6.18 17.72 -16.19
C ALA A 313 5.08 18.45 -15.40
N ALA A 314 5.30 18.72 -14.11
CA ALA A 314 4.35 19.47 -13.28
C ALA A 314 4.13 20.92 -13.76
N LYS A 315 5.12 21.53 -14.42
CA LYS A 315 5.01 22.86 -15.01
C LYS A 315 4.52 22.80 -16.47
N ALA A 316 5.06 21.86 -17.25
CA ALA A 316 4.73 21.69 -18.66
C ALA A 316 3.24 21.36 -18.89
N PHE A 317 2.64 20.60 -17.99
CA PHE A 317 1.27 20.07 -18.10
C PHE A 317 0.28 20.66 -17.08
N SER A 318 0.63 21.80 -16.45
CA SER A 318 -0.31 22.59 -15.65
C SER A 318 -0.99 23.68 -16.47
N ASN A 319 -2.15 24.14 -16.00
CA ASN A 319 -2.91 25.29 -16.54
C ASN A 319 -3.16 25.17 -18.07
N LEU A 320 -3.51 23.98 -18.54
CA LEU A 320 -3.73 23.73 -19.96
C LEU A 320 -4.94 24.47 -20.56
N ASP A 321 -5.83 25.00 -19.73
CA ASP A 321 -6.94 25.85 -20.18
C ASP A 321 -6.45 27.25 -20.58
N GLU A 322 -5.42 27.78 -19.92
CA GLU A 322 -4.80 29.08 -20.20
C GLU A 322 -3.65 28.95 -21.22
N ASN A 323 -2.92 27.85 -21.17
CA ASN A 323 -1.76 27.58 -22.03
C ASN A 323 -1.87 26.20 -22.70
N PRO A 324 -2.79 26.03 -23.67
CA PRO A 324 -3.10 24.75 -24.28
C PRO A 324 -1.96 24.21 -25.15
N ILE A 325 -1.87 22.88 -25.20
CA ILE A 325 -0.96 22.16 -26.11
C ILE A 325 -1.69 21.94 -27.43
N TRP A 326 -1.20 22.54 -28.49
CA TRP A 326 -1.87 22.55 -29.78
C TRP A 326 -1.50 21.35 -30.64
N LEU A 327 -2.50 20.61 -31.13
CA LEU A 327 -2.34 19.68 -32.22
C LEU A 327 -2.30 20.46 -33.57
N ASN A 328 -3.16 21.47 -33.68
CA ASN A 328 -3.17 22.42 -34.76
C ASN A 328 -3.61 23.79 -34.24
N LYS A 329 -2.65 24.72 -34.16
CA LYS A 329 -2.89 26.07 -33.60
C LYS A 329 -3.78 26.91 -34.49
N GLU A 330 -3.60 26.81 -35.83
CA GLU A 330 -4.37 27.61 -36.78
C GLU A 330 -5.87 27.24 -36.75
N LYS A 331 -6.17 25.95 -36.53
CA LYS A 331 -7.55 25.46 -36.42
C LYS A 331 -8.09 25.46 -35.00
N GLY A 332 -7.33 25.95 -34.00
CA GLY A 332 -7.72 25.98 -32.59
C GLY A 332 -7.90 24.59 -31.95
N ILE A 333 -7.24 23.55 -32.48
CA ILE A 333 -7.37 22.18 -31.99
C ILE A 333 -6.30 21.92 -30.95
N ALA A 334 -6.73 21.89 -29.65
CA ALA A 334 -5.87 21.56 -28.54
C ALA A 334 -5.96 20.06 -28.14
N ILE A 335 -4.84 19.51 -27.69
CA ILE A 335 -4.77 18.14 -27.17
C ILE A 335 -5.19 18.16 -25.69
N LYS A 336 -6.36 17.61 -25.36
CA LYS A 336 -6.88 17.54 -23.99
C LYS A 336 -6.65 16.16 -23.36
N ARG A 337 -6.72 15.09 -24.15
CA ARG A 337 -6.55 13.71 -23.72
C ARG A 337 -5.81 12.91 -24.79
N VAL A 338 -5.00 11.96 -24.33
CA VAL A 338 -4.20 11.11 -25.21
C VAL A 338 -4.55 9.64 -25.01
N THR A 339 -4.35 8.84 -26.06
CA THR A 339 -4.45 7.38 -25.98
C THR A 339 -3.10 6.82 -25.61
N VAL A 340 -3.06 6.06 -24.52
CA VAL A 340 -1.83 5.42 -24.00
C VAL A 340 -1.93 3.91 -24.07
N SER A 341 -0.78 3.23 -24.19
CA SER A 341 -0.70 1.79 -24.04
C SER A 341 -1.05 1.38 -22.61
N GLY A 342 -1.87 0.35 -22.49
CA GLY A 342 -2.30 -0.22 -21.22
C GLY A 342 -1.26 -1.14 -20.58
N PRO A 343 -1.61 -1.76 -19.44
CA PRO A 343 -0.80 -2.77 -18.77
C PRO A 343 -0.75 -4.07 -19.60
N ALA A 344 0.23 -4.92 -19.29
CA ALA A 344 0.39 -6.21 -19.98
C ALA A 344 -0.76 -7.18 -19.68
N ASN A 345 -1.20 -7.24 -18.40
CA ASN A 345 -2.18 -8.20 -17.92
C ASN A 345 -3.30 -7.50 -17.12
N PRO A 346 -4.21 -6.74 -17.78
CA PRO A 346 -5.36 -6.17 -17.10
C PRO A 346 -6.47 -7.22 -16.92
N VAL A 347 -7.30 -7.01 -15.91
CA VAL A 347 -8.43 -7.89 -15.59
C VAL A 347 -9.71 -7.36 -16.25
N PRO A 348 -10.53 -8.22 -16.90
CA PRO A 348 -11.79 -7.80 -17.48
C PRO A 348 -12.81 -7.46 -16.38
N VAL A 349 -13.51 -6.33 -16.51
CA VAL A 349 -14.62 -5.91 -15.63
C VAL A 349 -15.97 -5.91 -16.32
N ARG A 350 -15.98 -5.84 -17.66
CA ARG A 350 -17.17 -6.08 -18.49
C ARG A 350 -16.81 -7.05 -19.59
N PHE A 351 -17.83 -7.83 -19.99
CA PHE A 351 -17.70 -8.84 -21.05
C PHE A 351 -18.52 -8.45 -22.26
N LYS A 352 -18.04 -8.83 -23.44
CA LYS A 352 -18.80 -8.67 -24.68
C LYS A 352 -20.06 -9.52 -24.62
N ARG A 353 -21.16 -8.94 -25.14
CA ARG A 353 -22.46 -9.61 -25.22
C ARG A 353 -22.92 -9.65 -26.68
N ASP A 354 -23.64 -10.71 -27.01
CA ASP A 354 -24.33 -10.82 -28.29
C ASP A 354 -25.62 -9.94 -28.33
N LYS A 355 -26.37 -10.03 -29.41
CA LYS A 355 -27.61 -9.28 -29.61
C LYS A 355 -28.69 -9.66 -28.59
N ASP A 356 -28.63 -10.87 -28.02
CA ASP A 356 -29.57 -11.38 -27.02
C ASP A 356 -29.09 -11.11 -25.58
N GLY A 357 -27.96 -10.40 -25.42
CA GLY A 357 -27.40 -10.05 -24.13
C GLY A 357 -26.60 -11.16 -23.45
N LYS A 358 -26.33 -12.27 -24.12
CA LYS A 358 -25.52 -13.38 -23.60
C LYS A 358 -24.03 -13.07 -23.75
N PRO A 359 -23.17 -13.49 -22.79
CA PRO A 359 -21.74 -13.34 -22.93
C PRO A 359 -21.19 -14.10 -24.16
N ILE A 360 -20.36 -13.44 -24.95
CA ILE A 360 -19.64 -14.08 -26.06
C ILE A 360 -18.45 -14.86 -25.49
N ILE A 361 -18.33 -16.10 -25.92
CA ILE A 361 -17.31 -17.07 -25.48
C ILE A 361 -16.32 -17.29 -26.63
N ASP A 362 -15.03 -17.41 -26.33
CA ASP A 362 -13.99 -17.78 -27.30
C ASP A 362 -13.93 -19.30 -27.54
N ASP A 363 -13.07 -19.73 -28.46
CA ASP A 363 -12.91 -21.14 -28.83
C ASP A 363 -12.43 -22.03 -27.67
N ALA A 364 -11.83 -21.41 -26.63
CA ALA A 364 -11.41 -22.09 -25.40
C ALA A 364 -12.50 -22.11 -24.30
N GLY A 365 -13.72 -21.65 -24.61
CA GLY A 365 -14.85 -21.60 -23.66
C GLY A 365 -14.78 -20.44 -22.66
N LYS A 366 -13.87 -19.46 -22.85
CA LYS A 366 -13.69 -18.32 -21.98
C LYS A 366 -14.46 -17.10 -22.47
N THR A 367 -15.11 -16.38 -21.56
CA THR A 367 -15.83 -15.15 -21.88
C THR A 367 -14.89 -14.04 -22.34
N ILE A 368 -15.22 -13.39 -23.47
CA ILE A 368 -14.42 -12.31 -24.06
C ILE A 368 -14.64 -11.00 -23.30
N GLY A 369 -13.57 -10.43 -22.77
CA GLY A 369 -13.60 -9.13 -22.10
C GLY A 369 -13.89 -7.98 -23.06
N ALA A 370 -14.65 -6.99 -22.61
CA ALA A 370 -14.92 -5.73 -23.33
C ALA A 370 -14.10 -4.57 -22.74
N ASP A 371 -14.16 -4.41 -21.42
CA ASP A 371 -13.40 -3.40 -20.69
C ASP A 371 -12.52 -4.05 -19.64
N PHE A 372 -11.37 -3.46 -19.48
CA PHE A 372 -10.31 -4.00 -18.63
C PHE A 372 -9.79 -2.93 -17.68
N VAL A 373 -9.34 -3.35 -16.51
CA VAL A 373 -8.74 -2.48 -15.49
C VAL A 373 -7.44 -3.08 -14.95
N THR A 374 -6.60 -2.23 -14.41
CA THR A 374 -5.49 -2.70 -13.58
C THR A 374 -6.02 -2.93 -12.17
N PRO A 375 -5.96 -4.14 -11.62
CA PRO A 375 -6.36 -4.40 -10.23
C PRO A 375 -5.64 -3.47 -9.27
N GLY A 376 -6.28 -3.20 -8.14
CA GLY A 376 -5.69 -2.48 -7.02
C GLY A 376 -4.71 -3.35 -6.23
N ASN A 377 -4.66 -3.12 -4.92
CA ASN A 377 -3.79 -3.90 -4.03
C ASN A 377 -4.23 -5.36 -3.94
N ASN A 378 -3.27 -6.24 -3.64
CA ASN A 378 -3.55 -7.62 -3.30
C ASN A 378 -4.33 -7.70 -1.97
N HIS A 379 -5.36 -8.53 -1.95
CA HIS A 379 -6.07 -8.92 -0.73
C HIS A 379 -5.23 -9.93 0.06
N HIS A 380 -4.72 -10.94 -0.63
CA HIS A 380 -3.83 -11.96 -0.08
C HIS A 380 -2.95 -12.55 -1.18
N ILE A 381 -1.93 -13.26 -0.76
CA ILE A 381 -1.16 -14.15 -1.62
C ILE A 381 -1.27 -15.54 -1.00
N ALA A 382 -1.79 -16.49 -1.76
CA ALA A 382 -1.84 -17.89 -1.36
C ALA A 382 -0.53 -18.59 -1.75
N ILE A 383 0.03 -19.37 -0.85
CA ILE A 383 1.27 -20.12 -1.04
C ILE A 383 0.92 -21.61 -1.16
N PHE A 384 1.46 -22.21 -2.20
CA PHE A 384 1.28 -23.61 -2.54
C PHE A 384 2.63 -24.30 -2.66
N ARG A 385 2.62 -25.60 -2.50
CA ARG A 385 3.73 -26.50 -2.86
C ARG A 385 3.37 -27.22 -4.16
N ASP A 386 4.17 -27.07 -5.21
CA ASP A 386 3.95 -27.79 -6.46
C ASP A 386 4.39 -29.26 -6.38
N SER A 387 4.08 -30.04 -7.41
CA SER A 387 4.42 -31.45 -7.50
C SER A 387 5.92 -31.75 -7.47
N SER A 388 6.77 -30.75 -7.70
CA SER A 388 8.24 -30.85 -7.56
C SER A 388 8.74 -30.52 -6.14
N GLY A 389 7.83 -30.15 -5.22
CA GLY A 389 8.14 -29.75 -3.85
C GLY A 389 8.51 -28.26 -3.71
N LYS A 390 8.47 -27.47 -4.77
CA LYS A 390 8.83 -26.06 -4.76
C LYS A 390 7.65 -25.18 -4.38
N LEU A 391 7.90 -24.13 -3.61
CA LEU A 391 6.87 -23.17 -3.26
C LEU A 391 6.53 -22.24 -4.44
N GLN A 392 5.24 -22.09 -4.68
CA GLN A 392 4.62 -21.24 -5.68
C GLN A 392 3.66 -20.25 -5.03
N GLU A 393 3.47 -19.08 -5.66
CA GLU A 393 2.53 -18.08 -5.18
C GLU A 393 1.33 -17.90 -6.12
N HIS A 394 0.18 -17.62 -5.55
CA HIS A 394 -1.00 -17.16 -6.26
C HIS A 394 -1.52 -15.86 -5.63
N PRO A 395 -1.21 -14.69 -6.24
CA PRO A 395 -1.68 -13.40 -5.74
C PRO A 395 -3.14 -13.17 -6.13
N VAL A 396 -3.96 -12.79 -5.17
CA VAL A 396 -5.38 -12.47 -5.35
C VAL A 396 -5.63 -11.01 -5.00
N SER A 397 -6.10 -10.22 -5.97
CA SER A 397 -6.42 -8.81 -5.78
C SER A 397 -7.72 -8.62 -4.98
N PHE A 398 -7.94 -7.39 -4.44
CA PHE A 398 -9.23 -7.04 -3.83
C PHE A 398 -10.40 -7.12 -4.82
N LEU A 399 -10.15 -6.89 -6.12
CA LEU A 399 -11.15 -7.06 -7.17
C LEU A 399 -11.61 -8.52 -7.28
N GLU A 400 -10.66 -9.44 -7.45
CA GLU A 400 -10.94 -10.89 -7.56
C GLU A 400 -11.61 -11.43 -6.30
N ALA A 401 -11.09 -11.06 -5.11
CA ALA A 401 -11.68 -11.40 -3.83
C ALA A 401 -13.13 -10.89 -3.68
N THR A 402 -13.42 -9.69 -4.20
CA THR A 402 -14.78 -9.11 -4.19
C THR A 402 -15.70 -9.84 -5.16
N ILE A 403 -15.21 -10.18 -6.36
CA ILE A 403 -15.96 -10.94 -7.35
C ILE A 403 -16.31 -12.32 -6.78
N ALA A 404 -15.33 -13.06 -6.24
CA ALA A 404 -15.57 -14.37 -5.60
C ALA A 404 -16.64 -14.26 -4.51
N LYS A 405 -16.51 -13.26 -3.61
CA LYS A 405 -17.48 -13.05 -2.54
C LYS A 405 -18.89 -12.70 -3.06
N SER A 406 -18.99 -11.93 -4.15
CA SER A 406 -20.28 -11.55 -4.74
C SER A 406 -21.01 -12.74 -5.38
N HIS A 407 -20.26 -13.73 -5.84
CA HIS A 407 -20.79 -14.99 -6.40
C HIS A 407 -20.97 -16.09 -5.34
N GLY A 408 -20.70 -15.80 -4.06
CA GLY A 408 -20.80 -16.81 -2.99
C GLY A 408 -19.69 -17.84 -2.97
N LEU A 409 -18.60 -17.60 -3.73
CA LEU A 409 -17.41 -18.45 -3.77
C LEU A 409 -16.48 -18.13 -2.60
N ASP A 410 -15.62 -19.07 -2.25
CA ASP A 410 -14.56 -18.87 -1.29
C ASP A 410 -13.57 -17.81 -1.81
N VAL A 411 -13.17 -16.91 -0.93
CA VAL A 411 -12.21 -15.84 -1.24
C VAL A 411 -10.79 -16.41 -1.36
N ILE A 412 -10.51 -17.48 -0.63
CA ILE A 412 -9.24 -18.23 -0.70
C ILE A 412 -9.52 -19.53 -1.45
N ASP A 413 -9.04 -19.61 -2.67
CA ASP A 413 -9.10 -20.85 -3.44
C ASP A 413 -7.98 -21.78 -2.99
N ARG A 414 -8.32 -22.74 -2.12
CA ARG A 414 -7.39 -23.76 -1.62
C ARG A 414 -7.16 -24.90 -2.62
N ASN A 415 -7.96 -24.95 -3.70
CA ASN A 415 -7.87 -25.96 -4.73
C ASN A 415 -7.22 -25.46 -6.02
N TYR A 416 -6.64 -24.26 -6.00
CA TYR A 416 -5.95 -23.69 -7.16
C TYR A 416 -4.86 -24.64 -7.65
N ASN A 417 -4.89 -25.00 -8.94
CA ASN A 417 -3.98 -25.95 -9.61
C ASN A 417 -3.87 -27.32 -8.91
N LYS A 418 -4.91 -27.77 -8.20
CA LYS A 418 -4.92 -29.08 -7.54
C LYS A 418 -4.74 -30.22 -8.53
N ASP A 419 -5.29 -30.08 -9.74
CA ASP A 419 -5.16 -31.08 -10.81
C ASP A 419 -3.70 -31.21 -11.33
N GLU A 420 -2.88 -30.16 -11.13
CA GLU A 420 -1.44 -30.16 -11.40
C GLU A 420 -0.60 -30.64 -10.19
N GLY A 421 -1.26 -31.10 -9.13
CA GLY A 421 -0.62 -31.60 -7.92
C GLY A 421 -0.14 -30.53 -6.96
N TRP A 422 -0.74 -29.33 -7.00
CA TRP A 422 -0.42 -28.28 -6.06
C TRP A 422 -1.13 -28.48 -4.72
N GLU A 423 -0.39 -28.33 -3.61
CA GLU A 423 -0.89 -28.41 -2.24
C GLU A 423 -0.90 -27.02 -1.61
N PHE A 424 -2.07 -26.61 -1.07
CA PHE A 424 -2.21 -25.35 -0.35
C PHE A 424 -1.51 -25.41 1.01
N LEU A 425 -0.71 -24.38 1.33
CA LEU A 425 -0.02 -24.27 2.63
C LEU A 425 -0.63 -23.18 3.52
N PHE A 426 -0.58 -21.94 3.08
CA PHE A 426 -1.10 -20.80 3.85
C PHE A 426 -1.31 -19.58 2.96
N THR A 427 -1.98 -18.57 3.53
CA THR A 427 -2.10 -17.25 2.92
C THR A 427 -1.25 -16.21 3.66
N LEU A 428 -0.74 -15.23 2.91
CA LEU A 428 -0.15 -13.99 3.41
C LEU A 428 -1.18 -12.87 3.27
N LYS A 429 -1.61 -12.28 4.39
CA LYS A 429 -2.45 -11.07 4.44
C LYS A 429 -1.79 -10.01 5.31
N GLN A 430 -2.02 -8.74 5.01
CA GLN A 430 -1.47 -7.66 5.82
C GLN A 430 -1.87 -7.81 7.31
N ASN A 431 -0.90 -7.67 8.19
CA ASN A 431 -0.99 -7.83 9.65
C ASN A 431 -1.20 -9.26 10.17
N GLU A 432 -1.04 -10.29 9.36
CA GLU A 432 -0.89 -11.65 9.85
C GLU A 432 0.53 -11.90 10.37
N TYR A 433 0.68 -12.85 11.28
CA TYR A 433 1.94 -13.12 11.95
C TYR A 433 2.53 -14.47 11.53
N PHE A 434 3.87 -14.49 11.48
CA PHE A 434 4.65 -15.66 11.08
C PHE A 434 5.87 -15.80 11.97
N VAL A 435 6.17 -17.05 12.37
CA VAL A 435 7.42 -17.41 13.03
C VAL A 435 8.40 -17.91 11.97
N PHE A 436 9.57 -17.32 11.94
CA PHE A 436 10.63 -17.61 10.97
C PHE A 436 11.63 -18.59 11.54
N PRO A 437 12.12 -19.55 10.76
CA PRO A 437 13.33 -20.29 11.12
C PRO A 437 14.54 -19.33 11.12
N ASN A 438 15.53 -19.63 11.94
CA ASN A 438 16.74 -18.83 12.06
C ASN A 438 17.97 -19.74 12.05
N SER A 439 18.67 -19.78 10.93
CA SER A 439 19.86 -20.61 10.74
C SER A 439 21.05 -20.17 11.60
N GLU A 440 21.12 -18.88 12.01
CA GLU A 440 22.21 -18.36 12.84
C GLU A 440 22.11 -18.88 14.28
N THR A 441 20.90 -18.99 14.81
CA THR A 441 20.65 -19.49 16.18
C THR A 441 20.28 -20.97 16.20
N GLY A 442 20.04 -21.59 15.06
CA GLY A 442 19.51 -22.96 14.95
C GLY A 442 18.03 -23.09 15.31
N PHE A 443 17.30 -21.96 15.48
CA PHE A 443 15.89 -21.98 15.80
C PHE A 443 15.04 -22.47 14.61
N ASN A 444 14.25 -23.52 14.85
CA ASN A 444 13.26 -24.01 13.89
C ASN A 444 11.88 -24.01 14.57
N PRO A 445 10.88 -23.28 14.05
CA PRO A 445 9.56 -23.18 14.68
C PRO A 445 8.83 -24.52 14.80
N LEU A 446 9.19 -25.52 13.99
CA LEU A 446 8.58 -26.84 14.04
C LEU A 446 9.02 -27.67 15.26
N ASP A 447 10.10 -27.30 15.93
CA ASP A 447 10.65 -28.01 17.09
C ASP A 447 10.03 -27.53 18.40
N TYR A 448 9.15 -26.49 18.36
CA TYR A 448 8.57 -25.86 19.53
C TYR A 448 7.04 -25.94 19.54
N ASP A 449 6.45 -26.09 20.71
CA ASP A 449 5.04 -25.73 20.89
C ASP A 449 4.93 -24.21 20.92
N LEU A 450 4.48 -23.64 19.79
CA LEU A 450 4.38 -22.19 19.61
C LEU A 450 3.28 -21.55 20.48
N THR A 451 2.37 -22.34 21.03
CA THR A 451 1.30 -21.84 21.94
C THR A 451 1.74 -21.80 23.38
N ASP A 452 2.82 -22.51 23.74
CA ASP A 452 3.35 -22.51 25.10
C ASP A 452 4.13 -21.22 25.39
N HIS A 453 3.65 -20.44 26.36
CA HIS A 453 4.27 -19.18 26.76
C HIS A 453 5.71 -19.34 27.30
N ARG A 454 6.10 -20.54 27.75
CA ARG A 454 7.46 -20.83 28.22
C ARG A 454 8.49 -20.73 27.08
N ASN A 455 8.04 -20.91 25.84
CA ASN A 455 8.89 -20.85 24.65
C ASN A 455 8.96 -19.43 24.04
N TYR A 456 8.31 -18.44 24.64
CA TYR A 456 8.21 -17.11 24.02
C TYR A 456 9.55 -16.35 23.96
N ALA A 457 10.51 -16.68 24.81
CA ALA A 457 11.85 -16.12 24.75
C ALA A 457 12.57 -16.47 23.45
N GLU A 458 12.41 -17.71 22.96
CA GLU A 458 12.97 -18.23 21.72
C GLU A 458 12.14 -17.82 20.49
N ILE A 459 10.81 -17.74 20.65
CA ILE A 459 9.87 -17.41 19.57
C ILE A 459 9.92 -15.91 19.24
N SER A 460 9.94 -15.04 20.26
CA SER A 460 9.81 -13.58 20.10
C SER A 460 10.85 -12.98 19.13
N PRO A 461 12.13 -13.32 19.16
CA PRO A 461 13.12 -12.82 18.20
C PRO A 461 12.82 -13.17 16.75
N ASN A 462 12.05 -14.23 16.53
CA ASN A 462 11.74 -14.81 15.22
C ASN A 462 10.29 -14.56 14.76
N LEU A 463 9.52 -13.79 15.52
CA LEU A 463 8.12 -13.49 15.27
C LEU A 463 7.96 -12.17 14.49
N TYR A 464 7.39 -12.26 13.30
CA TYR A 464 7.22 -11.13 12.40
C TYR A 464 5.79 -11.01 11.92
N ARG A 465 5.40 -9.78 11.63
CA ARG A 465 4.11 -9.39 11.07
C ARG A 465 4.25 -9.01 9.61
N VAL A 466 3.32 -9.47 8.76
CA VAL A 466 3.24 -9.04 7.35
C VAL A 466 2.95 -7.54 7.27
N GLN A 467 3.86 -6.77 6.70
CA GLN A 467 3.72 -5.33 6.48
C GLN A 467 3.06 -5.02 5.15
N SER A 468 3.56 -5.61 4.07
CA SER A 468 3.03 -5.47 2.72
C SER A 468 3.37 -6.68 1.88
N ILE A 469 2.54 -6.93 0.85
CA ILE A 469 2.66 -8.06 -0.06
C ILE A 469 2.50 -7.58 -1.50
N SER A 470 3.40 -8.02 -2.35
CA SER A 470 3.35 -7.88 -3.80
C SER A 470 3.84 -9.18 -4.42
N THR A 471 3.56 -9.42 -5.69
CA THR A 471 4.06 -10.58 -6.42
C THR A 471 5.57 -10.70 -6.27
N ASN A 472 6.04 -11.82 -5.75
CA ASN A 472 7.45 -12.11 -5.44
C ASN A 472 8.16 -11.07 -4.55
N ASP A 473 7.41 -10.34 -3.70
CA ASP A 473 8.01 -9.32 -2.84
C ASP A 473 7.19 -9.13 -1.56
N TYR A 474 7.67 -9.69 -0.46
CA TYR A 474 6.99 -9.74 0.83
C TYR A 474 7.80 -9.01 1.88
N TYR A 475 7.17 -8.06 2.58
CA TYR A 475 7.77 -7.30 3.68
C TYR A 475 7.17 -7.72 5.00
N PHE A 476 8.05 -8.05 5.93
CA PHE A 476 7.69 -8.41 7.31
C PHE A 476 8.36 -7.46 8.29
N ARG A 477 7.65 -7.11 9.35
CA ARG A 477 8.17 -6.38 10.48
C ARG A 477 8.21 -7.24 11.71
N HIS A 478 9.22 -7.05 12.53
CA HIS A 478 9.27 -7.66 13.85
C HIS A 478 8.02 -7.28 14.66
N HIS A 479 7.47 -8.19 15.45
CA HIS A 479 6.21 -7.96 16.16
C HIS A 479 6.28 -6.84 17.20
N LEU A 480 7.46 -6.57 17.78
CA LEU A 480 7.70 -5.48 18.72
C LEU A 480 8.01 -4.14 18.06
N GLU A 481 8.08 -4.07 16.71
CA GLU A 481 8.38 -2.81 16.03
C GLU A 481 7.21 -1.83 16.08
N THR A 482 7.43 -0.68 16.69
CA THR A 482 6.43 0.37 16.91
C THR A 482 6.35 1.40 15.78
N THR A 483 7.36 1.46 14.91
CA THR A 483 7.45 2.42 13.81
C THR A 483 6.37 2.20 12.76
N SER A 484 5.73 3.28 12.31
CA SER A 484 4.80 3.29 11.18
C SER A 484 5.47 3.61 9.84
N GLU A 485 6.72 4.06 9.86
CA GLU A 485 7.49 4.41 8.67
C GLU A 485 7.63 3.25 7.69
N LYS A 486 7.51 3.59 6.40
CA LYS A 486 7.66 2.62 5.30
C LYS A 486 9.07 2.64 4.70
N ASN A 487 9.89 3.62 5.05
CA ASN A 487 11.25 3.71 4.53
C ASN A 487 12.10 2.57 5.08
N ASN A 488 12.61 1.73 4.19
CA ASN A 488 13.38 0.54 4.54
C ASN A 488 14.69 0.87 5.29
N SER A 489 15.30 2.03 5.04
CA SER A 489 16.51 2.45 5.73
C SER A 489 16.31 2.68 7.23
N LEU A 490 15.08 2.95 7.67
CA LEU A 490 14.75 3.17 9.08
C LEU A 490 14.48 1.88 9.86
N TYR A 491 14.37 0.73 9.20
CA TYR A 491 13.95 -0.50 9.87
C TYR A 491 15.09 -1.33 10.43
N GLY A 492 16.31 -1.10 9.95
CA GLY A 492 17.48 -1.83 10.41
C GLY A 492 17.24 -3.34 10.42
N ILE A 493 17.48 -3.97 11.57
CA ILE A 493 17.30 -5.41 11.79
C ILE A 493 15.86 -5.83 12.14
N THR A 494 14.95 -4.88 12.32
CA THR A 494 13.57 -5.14 12.78
C THR A 494 12.60 -5.48 11.67
N TRP A 495 13.07 -5.68 10.45
CA TRP A 495 12.28 -6.07 9.29
C TRP A 495 12.98 -7.11 8.43
N LYS A 496 12.20 -7.87 7.66
CA LYS A 496 12.68 -8.82 6.67
C LYS A 496 11.99 -8.58 5.34
N ARG A 497 12.72 -8.69 4.24
CA ARG A 497 12.20 -8.66 2.88
C ARG A 497 12.52 -9.97 2.19
N ILE A 498 11.52 -10.64 1.65
CA ILE A 498 11.63 -11.88 0.90
C ILE A 498 11.19 -11.62 -0.53
N ARG A 499 11.99 -12.01 -1.52
CA ARG A 499 11.79 -11.68 -2.94
C ARG A 499 11.32 -12.85 -3.81
N ASN A 500 11.04 -13.99 -3.24
CA ASN A 500 10.47 -15.14 -3.95
C ASN A 500 9.73 -16.07 -3.00
N ALA A 501 8.78 -16.83 -3.52
CA ALA A 501 7.99 -17.76 -2.72
C ALA A 501 8.85 -18.87 -2.11
N SER A 502 9.88 -19.37 -2.81
CA SER A 502 10.73 -20.46 -2.31
C SER A 502 11.48 -20.11 -1.01
N ALA A 503 11.74 -18.82 -0.76
CA ALA A 503 12.38 -18.37 0.48
C ALA A 503 11.39 -18.24 1.68
N LEU A 504 10.12 -18.61 1.49
CA LEU A 504 9.13 -18.75 2.56
C LEU A 504 9.11 -20.17 3.17
N GLU A 505 10.02 -21.03 2.75
CA GLU A 505 10.13 -22.40 3.28
C GLU A 505 10.39 -22.38 4.79
N GLY A 506 9.68 -23.24 5.53
CA GLY A 506 9.79 -23.36 6.98
C GLY A 506 9.11 -22.26 7.79
N LEU A 507 8.44 -21.28 7.16
CA LEU A 507 7.62 -20.30 7.88
C LEU A 507 6.37 -20.96 8.48
N VAL A 508 6.09 -20.63 9.72
CA VAL A 508 4.87 -21.08 10.41
C VAL A 508 3.95 -19.90 10.68
N LYS A 509 2.76 -19.95 10.09
CA LYS A 509 1.71 -18.96 10.34
C LYS A 509 1.14 -19.11 11.73
N VAL A 510 0.95 -18.00 12.45
CA VAL A 510 0.36 -17.99 13.79
C VAL A 510 -0.67 -16.88 13.95
N ARG A 511 -1.62 -17.10 14.85
CA ARG A 511 -2.58 -16.08 15.27
C ARG A 511 -2.25 -15.63 16.67
N ILE A 512 -2.20 -14.30 16.86
CA ILE A 512 -1.92 -13.66 18.14
C ILE A 512 -3.18 -12.98 18.66
N ASP A 513 -3.46 -13.10 19.95
CA ASP A 513 -4.52 -12.36 20.65
C ASP A 513 -4.09 -10.91 20.97
N ASN A 514 -5.00 -10.13 21.58
CA ASN A 514 -4.73 -8.74 21.95
C ASN A 514 -3.69 -8.59 23.09
N LEU A 515 -3.34 -9.67 23.77
CA LEU A 515 -2.32 -9.71 24.81
C LEU A 515 -0.96 -10.20 24.31
N GLY A 516 -0.85 -10.46 22.99
CA GLY A 516 0.40 -10.92 22.37
C GLY A 516 0.63 -12.44 22.49
N ARG A 517 -0.36 -13.22 22.94
CA ARG A 517 -0.24 -14.67 23.06
C ARG A 517 -0.59 -15.35 21.74
N ILE A 518 0.18 -16.36 21.37
CA ILE A 518 -0.13 -17.21 20.22
C ILE A 518 -1.27 -18.15 20.60
N VAL A 519 -2.38 -18.08 19.88
CA VAL A 519 -3.62 -18.82 20.16
C VAL A 519 -4.00 -19.82 19.08
N ALA A 520 -3.33 -19.79 17.93
CA ALA A 520 -3.49 -20.77 16.86
C ALA A 520 -2.22 -20.85 16.01
N VAL A 521 -1.97 -22.01 15.44
CA VAL A 521 -0.83 -22.33 14.57
C VAL A 521 -1.35 -22.89 13.25
N GLY A 522 -0.75 -22.46 12.13
CA GLY A 522 -1.17 -22.83 10.78
C GLY A 522 -2.15 -21.82 10.16
N GLU A 523 -2.77 -22.20 9.04
CA GLU A 523 -3.81 -21.37 8.40
C GLU A 523 -5.09 -21.41 9.25
N TYR A 524 -5.71 -20.26 9.42
CA TYR A 524 -6.97 -20.09 10.14
C TYR A 524 -7.92 -19.18 9.34
N ASP A 525 -9.23 -19.40 9.49
CA ASP A 525 -10.29 -18.64 8.82
C ASP A 525 -10.60 -17.30 9.52
#